data_ad5319e1bede52a9d5e825597f72d7b4
#
_entry.id   ad5319e1bede52a9d5e825597f72d7b4
#
_cell.length_a   1.000
_cell.length_b   1.000
_cell.length_c   1.000
_cell.angle_alpha   90.00
_cell.angle_beta   90.00
_cell.angle_gamma   90.00
#
_symmetry.space_group_name_H-M   'P 1'
#
loop_
_entity.id
_entity.type
_entity.pdbx_description
1 polymer ?
#
loop_
_entity_poly.entity_id
_entity_poly.type
_entity_poly.pdbx_seq_one_letter_code
_entity_poly.pdbx_strand_id
1 'polypeptide(L)'
;MDMSVNIAGVEWKNPVTVASGTFGSGAEFADYVDINKLGAVTTKGVANVPWVGNPTPRVAEVYGGMMNAIGLQNPGIDLFCERDIPFLKQYDTKIIVNVCGHAPEEYLAVVERLADQPIDMMEINISCPNVNAGFLAFGQDAHHVCLLYTSPSPRD
;
A
#
# COMPACT_ATOMS: atom_id res chain seq x y z
N MET A 1 -28.04 4.16 -10.57
CA MET A 1 -27.48 2.89 -11.05
C MET A 1 -26.64 2.34 -9.91
N ASP A 2 -26.91 1.13 -9.48
CA ASP A 2 -26.07 0.46 -8.48
C ASP A 2 -24.76 0.05 -9.14
N MET A 3 -23.62 0.43 -8.55
CA MET A 3 -22.29 0.13 -9.02
C MET A 3 -21.49 -0.67 -7.96
N SER A 4 -22.18 -1.17 -6.93
CA SER A 4 -21.56 -1.96 -5.88
C SER A 4 -20.92 -3.24 -6.45
N VAL A 5 -19.78 -3.63 -5.88
CA VAL A 5 -19.05 -4.85 -6.22
C VAL A 5 -18.57 -5.54 -4.96
N ASN A 6 -18.47 -6.86 -5.00
CA ASN A 6 -17.87 -7.64 -3.93
C ASN A 6 -16.45 -8.07 -4.34
N ILE A 7 -15.46 -7.67 -3.57
CA ILE A 7 -14.05 -8.04 -3.79
C ILE A 7 -13.56 -8.84 -2.59
N ALA A 8 -13.34 -10.14 -2.79
CA ALA A 8 -12.87 -11.06 -1.76
C ALA A 8 -13.70 -11.00 -0.45
N GLY A 9 -15.04 -10.90 -0.57
CA GLY A 9 -15.94 -10.82 0.58
C GLY A 9 -16.16 -9.40 1.13
N VAL A 10 -15.44 -8.40 0.64
CA VAL A 10 -15.60 -7.00 1.04
C VAL A 10 -16.48 -6.26 0.03
N GLU A 11 -17.60 -5.70 0.50
CA GLU A 11 -18.50 -4.89 -0.32
C GLU A 11 -17.95 -3.48 -0.54
N TRP A 12 -17.79 -3.08 -1.81
CA TRP A 12 -17.42 -1.74 -2.22
C TRP A 12 -18.61 -1.06 -2.88
N LYS A 13 -18.83 0.21 -2.63
CA LYS A 13 -19.94 0.97 -3.24
C LYS A 13 -19.81 1.19 -4.76
N ASN A 14 -18.58 1.09 -5.27
CA ASN A 14 -18.26 1.11 -6.70
C ASN A 14 -16.86 0.53 -6.92
N PRO A 15 -16.48 0.13 -8.15
CA PRO A 15 -15.19 -0.52 -8.44
C PRO A 15 -14.01 0.45 -8.59
N VAL A 16 -14.20 1.75 -8.31
CA VAL A 16 -13.13 2.74 -8.50
C VAL A 16 -12.22 2.77 -7.28
N THR A 17 -10.96 2.52 -7.50
CA THR A 17 -9.90 2.67 -6.50
C THR A 17 -8.73 3.46 -7.07
N VAL A 18 -7.85 3.92 -6.21
CA VAL A 18 -6.57 4.53 -6.57
C VAL A 18 -5.45 3.51 -6.44
N ALA A 19 -4.39 3.67 -7.26
CA ALA A 19 -3.24 2.77 -7.21
C ALA A 19 -2.28 3.16 -6.10
N SER A 20 -1.73 2.14 -5.41
CA SER A 20 -0.68 2.33 -4.41
C SER A 20 0.51 3.08 -5.01
N GLY A 21 1.06 4.02 -4.26
CA GLY A 21 2.22 4.81 -4.67
C GLY A 21 1.93 6.03 -5.54
N THR A 22 0.72 6.21 -6.07
CA THR A 22 0.34 7.39 -6.87
C THR A 22 -0.57 8.34 -6.09
N PHE A 23 -1.18 7.89 -5.02
CA PHE A 23 -2.15 8.65 -4.22
C PHE A 23 -1.68 8.87 -2.76
N GLY A 24 -0.48 8.44 -2.42
CA GLY A 24 0.00 8.46 -1.04
C GLY A 24 -0.93 7.72 -0.09
N SER A 25 -1.24 8.32 1.06
CA SER A 25 -2.29 7.85 1.97
C SER A 25 -3.55 8.73 1.88
N GLY A 26 -3.71 9.50 0.79
CA GLY A 26 -4.89 10.29 0.49
C GLY A 26 -4.85 11.74 0.96
N ALA A 27 -4.11 12.08 2.02
CA ALA A 27 -4.09 13.43 2.59
C ALA A 27 -3.66 14.50 1.58
N GLU A 28 -2.65 14.19 0.74
CA GLU A 28 -2.11 15.11 -0.26
C GLU A 28 -3.09 15.40 -1.41
N PHE A 29 -4.08 14.53 -1.60
CA PHE A 29 -5.05 14.61 -2.70
C PHE A 29 -6.45 14.97 -2.25
N ALA A 30 -6.72 15.06 -0.96
CA ALA A 30 -8.04 15.34 -0.39
C ALA A 30 -8.62 16.69 -0.86
N ASP A 31 -7.76 17.66 -1.16
CA ASP A 31 -8.19 18.97 -1.67
C ASP A 31 -8.58 18.93 -3.16
N TYR A 32 -8.20 17.89 -3.90
CA TYR A 32 -8.42 17.75 -5.34
C TYR A 32 -9.42 16.67 -5.69
N VAL A 33 -9.56 15.66 -4.85
CA VAL A 33 -10.42 14.49 -5.08
C VAL A 33 -11.33 14.29 -3.88
N ASP A 34 -12.62 14.20 -4.13
CA ASP A 34 -13.59 13.79 -3.10
C ASP A 34 -13.42 12.28 -2.83
N ILE A 35 -12.68 11.95 -1.78
CA ILE A 35 -12.37 10.59 -1.37
C ILE A 35 -13.65 9.78 -1.10
N ASN A 36 -14.75 10.43 -0.68
CA ASN A 36 -16.04 9.76 -0.49
C ASN A 36 -16.62 9.17 -1.78
N LYS A 37 -16.15 9.56 -2.96
CA LYS A 37 -16.60 8.98 -4.23
C LYS A 37 -15.86 7.72 -4.64
N LEU A 38 -14.74 7.41 -3.98
CA LEU A 38 -13.96 6.21 -4.25
C LEU A 38 -14.55 4.99 -3.55
N GLY A 39 -14.60 3.87 -4.23
CA GLY A 39 -14.93 2.57 -3.63
C GLY A 39 -13.89 2.13 -2.62
N ALA A 40 -12.60 2.37 -2.94
CA ALA A 40 -11.49 2.10 -2.04
C ALA A 40 -10.32 3.08 -2.25
N VAL A 41 -9.48 3.22 -1.23
CA VAL A 41 -8.16 3.85 -1.31
C VAL A 41 -7.11 2.79 -1.04
N THR A 42 -6.25 2.52 -2.04
CA THR A 42 -5.04 1.71 -1.86
C THR A 42 -3.89 2.64 -1.47
N THR A 43 -3.35 2.46 -0.28
CA THR A 43 -2.36 3.38 0.29
C THR A 43 -0.98 3.19 -0.30
N LYS A 44 -0.09 4.13 -0.04
CA LYS A 44 1.36 3.95 -0.23
C LYS A 44 1.83 2.70 0.53
N GLY A 45 2.82 1.99 -0.03
CA GLY A 45 3.43 0.85 0.64
C GLY A 45 3.97 1.24 2.01
N VAL A 46 3.61 0.46 3.02
CA VAL A 46 3.99 0.67 4.43
C VAL A 46 4.91 -0.46 4.87
N ALA A 47 6.05 -0.10 5.45
CA ALA A 47 7.03 -1.04 6.01
C ALA A 47 6.95 -1.09 7.54
N ASN A 48 7.61 -2.08 8.14
CA ASN A 48 7.71 -2.24 9.60
C ASN A 48 8.37 -1.05 10.30
N VAL A 49 9.28 -0.35 9.60
CA VAL A 49 9.97 0.87 10.08
C VAL A 49 9.90 1.96 9.02
N PRO A 50 10.17 3.23 9.37
CA PRO A 50 10.23 4.30 8.38
C PRO A 50 11.34 4.09 7.34
N TRP A 51 10.98 4.25 6.05
CA TRP A 51 11.95 4.26 4.95
C TRP A 51 12.06 5.67 4.38
N VAL A 52 13.28 6.21 4.32
CA VAL A 52 13.54 7.55 3.76
C VAL A 52 13.54 7.56 2.23
N GLY A 53 13.58 6.39 1.60
CA GLY A 53 13.71 6.25 0.15
C GLY A 53 15.13 6.55 -0.36
N ASN A 54 15.26 6.63 -1.67
CA ASN A 54 16.54 6.91 -2.32
C ASN A 54 16.96 8.38 -2.17
N PRO A 55 18.27 8.71 -2.23
CA PRO A 55 18.74 10.08 -2.27
C PRO A 55 18.27 10.81 -3.53
N THR A 56 18.15 12.13 -3.45
CA THR A 56 17.84 12.99 -4.60
C THR A 56 19.08 13.22 -5.50
N PRO A 57 18.88 13.47 -6.83
CA PRO A 57 17.61 13.53 -7.55
C PRO A 57 17.03 12.13 -7.81
N ARG A 58 15.73 11.95 -7.61
CA ARG A 58 15.03 10.66 -7.75
C ARG A 58 13.80 10.72 -8.66
N VAL A 59 13.64 11.83 -9.35
CA VAL A 59 12.65 12.04 -10.41
C VAL A 59 13.34 12.76 -11.57
N ALA A 60 13.10 12.31 -12.79
CA ALA A 60 13.61 12.95 -14.01
C ALA A 60 12.56 12.95 -15.12
N GLU A 61 12.41 14.08 -15.79
CA GLU A 61 11.60 14.16 -16.99
C GLU A 61 12.32 13.48 -18.17
N VAL A 62 11.55 12.79 -19.01
CA VAL A 62 12.00 12.20 -20.25
C VAL A 62 11.03 12.53 -21.36
N TYR A 63 11.40 12.31 -22.63
CA TYR A 63 10.48 12.56 -23.74
C TYR A 63 9.19 11.76 -23.58
N GLY A 64 8.07 12.47 -23.42
CA GLY A 64 6.74 11.86 -23.27
C GLY A 64 6.46 11.20 -21.92
N GLY A 65 7.23 11.48 -20.87
CA GLY A 65 7.00 10.88 -19.56
C GLY A 65 7.94 11.32 -18.46
N MET A 66 7.92 10.54 -17.38
CA MET A 66 8.75 10.77 -16.19
C MET A 66 9.30 9.45 -15.68
N MET A 67 10.57 9.42 -15.33
CA MET A 67 11.20 8.30 -14.61
C MET A 67 11.30 8.64 -13.13
N ASN A 68 11.15 7.63 -12.28
CA ASN A 68 11.37 7.80 -10.85
C ASN A 68 12.17 6.63 -10.24
N ALA A 69 12.85 6.94 -9.15
CA ALA A 69 13.51 6.00 -8.27
C ALA A 69 13.26 6.41 -6.81
N ILE A 70 11.99 6.51 -6.41
CA ILE A 70 11.61 7.03 -5.09
C ILE A 70 12.12 6.13 -3.95
N GLY A 71 12.15 4.81 -4.14
CA GLY A 71 12.64 3.87 -3.13
C GLY A 71 11.63 3.62 -2.02
N LEU A 72 10.34 3.57 -2.34
CA LEU A 72 9.25 3.27 -1.39
C LEU A 72 9.28 4.13 -0.11
N GLN A 73 9.62 5.40 -0.19
CA GLN A 73 9.55 6.29 0.97
C GLN A 73 8.20 6.18 1.66
N ASN A 74 8.21 5.87 2.96
CA ASN A 74 7.00 5.70 3.76
C ASN A 74 7.27 5.97 5.26
N PRO A 75 6.23 6.27 6.05
CA PRO A 75 6.37 6.65 7.44
C PRO A 75 6.66 5.49 8.42
N GLY A 76 6.58 4.25 7.95
CA GLY A 76 6.53 3.06 8.79
C GLY A 76 5.16 2.82 9.40
N ILE A 77 4.94 1.59 9.89
CA ILE A 77 3.62 1.13 10.31
C ILE A 77 3.05 1.88 11.51
N ASP A 78 3.88 2.27 12.47
CA ASP A 78 3.38 2.91 13.69
C ASP A 78 2.77 4.29 13.38
N LEU A 79 3.52 5.17 12.70
CA LEU A 79 3.00 6.47 12.30
C LEU A 79 1.83 6.36 11.31
N PHE A 80 1.83 5.34 10.44
CA PHE A 80 0.72 5.06 9.55
C PHE A 80 -0.57 4.76 10.34
N CYS A 81 -0.49 3.91 11.38
CA CYS A 81 -1.62 3.59 12.24
C CYS A 81 -2.11 4.80 13.04
N GLU A 82 -1.20 5.67 13.50
CA GLU A 82 -1.54 6.83 14.33
C GLU A 82 -2.08 8.02 13.53
N ARG A 83 -1.65 8.19 12.28
CA ARG A 83 -1.96 9.35 11.45
C ARG A 83 -2.84 9.02 10.25
N ASP A 84 -2.44 8.05 9.45
CA ASP A 84 -3.04 7.84 8.11
C ASP A 84 -4.36 7.05 8.18
N ILE A 85 -4.44 6.03 9.03
CA ILE A 85 -5.70 5.30 9.25
C ILE A 85 -6.78 6.21 9.83
N PRO A 86 -6.57 6.99 10.91
CA PRO A 86 -7.56 7.93 11.41
C PRO A 86 -7.98 8.99 10.40
N PHE A 87 -7.06 9.43 9.53
CA PHE A 87 -7.39 10.35 8.45
C PHE A 87 -8.35 9.69 7.45
N LEU A 88 -8.03 8.50 6.95
CA LEU A 88 -8.86 7.79 5.97
C LEU A 88 -10.22 7.38 6.53
N LYS A 89 -10.31 7.09 7.82
CA LYS A 89 -11.58 6.73 8.49
C LYS A 89 -12.59 7.87 8.57
N GLN A 90 -12.21 9.10 8.23
CA GLN A 90 -13.15 10.22 8.12
C GLN A 90 -14.01 10.17 6.84
N TYR A 91 -13.62 9.31 5.87
CA TYR A 91 -14.25 9.18 4.58
C TYR A 91 -15.03 7.87 4.45
N ASP A 92 -16.11 7.92 3.67
CA ASP A 92 -16.87 6.73 3.28
C ASP A 92 -16.15 6.02 2.09
N THR A 93 -15.09 5.30 2.39
CA THR A 93 -14.28 4.53 1.43
C THR A 93 -13.67 3.31 2.10
N LYS A 94 -13.37 2.27 1.33
CA LYS A 94 -12.62 1.12 1.85
C LYS A 94 -11.14 1.44 1.94
N ILE A 95 -10.48 0.93 2.96
CA ILE A 95 -9.05 1.14 3.18
C ILE A 95 -8.30 -0.14 2.84
N ILE A 96 -7.47 -0.08 1.80
CA ILE A 96 -6.57 -1.15 1.39
C ILE A 96 -5.15 -0.72 1.74
N VAL A 97 -4.52 -1.42 2.66
CA VAL A 97 -3.14 -1.11 3.05
C VAL A 97 -2.16 -1.89 2.19
N ASN A 98 -1.33 -1.18 1.42
CA ASN A 98 -0.23 -1.80 0.70
C ASN A 98 0.91 -2.11 1.67
N VAL A 99 1.26 -3.39 1.80
CA VAL A 99 2.28 -3.89 2.74
C VAL A 99 3.56 -4.20 1.99
N CYS A 100 4.68 -3.69 2.46
CA CYS A 100 5.99 -3.92 1.87
C CYS A 100 7.05 -4.27 2.92
N GLY A 101 8.10 -4.97 2.47
CA GLY A 101 9.24 -5.38 3.28
C GLY A 101 10.40 -5.83 2.39
N HIS A 102 11.57 -5.98 2.99
CA HIS A 102 12.77 -6.55 2.34
C HIS A 102 12.91 -8.05 2.63
N ALA A 103 12.24 -8.54 3.67
CA ALA A 103 12.25 -9.92 4.11
C ALA A 103 10.85 -10.35 4.58
N PRO A 104 10.49 -11.64 4.52
CA PRO A 104 9.18 -12.13 4.95
C PRO A 104 8.79 -11.70 6.37
N GLU A 105 9.74 -11.66 7.29
CA GLU A 105 9.55 -11.27 8.69
C GLU A 105 9.09 -9.81 8.83
N GLU A 106 9.53 -8.93 7.91
CA GLU A 106 9.10 -7.53 7.90
C GLU A 106 7.64 -7.40 7.45
N TYR A 107 7.22 -8.19 6.44
CA TYR A 107 5.80 -8.27 6.05
C TYR A 107 4.94 -8.78 7.20
N LEU A 108 5.37 -9.84 7.88
CA LEU A 108 4.65 -10.40 9.03
C LEU A 108 4.48 -9.36 10.13
N ALA A 109 5.54 -8.63 10.49
CA ALA A 109 5.47 -7.59 11.51
C ALA A 109 4.45 -6.48 11.15
N VAL A 110 4.35 -6.09 9.87
CA VAL A 110 3.35 -5.13 9.40
C VAL A 110 1.94 -5.71 9.49
N VAL A 111 1.74 -6.96 9.04
CA VAL A 111 0.45 -7.65 9.07
C VAL A 111 -0.05 -7.82 10.51
N GLU A 112 0.81 -8.25 11.44
CA GLU A 112 0.49 -8.37 12.87
C GLU A 112 0.05 -7.03 13.46
N ARG A 113 0.77 -5.95 13.13
CA ARG A 113 0.44 -4.60 13.63
C ARG A 113 -0.87 -4.07 13.06
N LEU A 114 -1.27 -4.53 11.86
CA LEU A 114 -2.53 -4.18 11.21
C LEU A 114 -3.73 -5.04 11.66
N ALA A 115 -3.50 -6.16 12.32
CA ALA A 115 -4.54 -7.15 12.65
C ALA A 115 -5.73 -6.52 13.39
N ASP A 116 -5.47 -5.64 14.35
CA ASP A 116 -6.48 -4.96 15.16
C ASP A 116 -6.85 -3.55 14.63
N GLN A 117 -6.35 -3.17 13.46
CA GLN A 117 -6.63 -1.87 12.88
C GLN A 117 -7.93 -1.88 12.05
N PRO A 118 -8.69 -0.78 12.01
CA PRO A 118 -9.95 -0.70 11.28
C PRO A 118 -9.73 -0.50 9.77
N ILE A 119 -9.04 -1.43 9.14
CA ILE A 119 -8.81 -1.49 7.69
C ILE A 119 -9.68 -2.58 7.08
N ASP A 120 -9.91 -2.53 5.76
CA ASP A 120 -10.78 -3.47 5.07
C ASP A 120 -10.00 -4.59 4.37
N MET A 121 -8.83 -4.30 3.80
CA MET A 121 -8.01 -5.25 3.04
C MET A 121 -6.51 -4.93 3.15
N MET A 122 -5.68 -5.90 2.82
CA MET A 122 -4.23 -5.73 2.63
C MET A 122 -3.84 -6.10 1.20
N GLU A 123 -2.94 -5.33 0.62
CA GLU A 123 -2.30 -5.59 -0.68
C GLU A 123 -0.83 -5.91 -0.42
N ILE A 124 -0.41 -7.15 -0.62
CA ILE A 124 0.99 -7.56 -0.41
C ILE A 124 1.83 -7.12 -1.62
N ASN A 125 2.76 -6.21 -1.40
CA ASN A 125 3.60 -5.67 -2.46
C ASN A 125 4.78 -6.61 -2.76
N ILE A 126 4.69 -7.32 -3.86
CA ILE A 126 5.74 -8.24 -4.33
C ILE A 126 6.43 -7.76 -5.61
N SER A 127 6.13 -6.54 -6.07
CA SER A 127 6.50 -6.09 -7.42
C SER A 127 7.43 -4.88 -7.49
N CYS A 128 7.74 -4.22 -6.38
CA CYS A 128 8.48 -2.97 -6.41
C CYS A 128 9.99 -3.20 -6.70
N PRO A 129 10.53 -2.72 -7.85
CA PRO A 129 11.94 -2.89 -8.19
C PRO A 129 12.84 -1.87 -7.49
N ASN A 130 12.28 -0.82 -6.86
CA ASN A 130 13.02 0.32 -6.33
C ASN A 130 13.49 0.13 -4.87
N VAL A 131 13.44 -1.09 -4.34
CA VAL A 131 13.69 -1.36 -2.92
C VAL A 131 15.12 -1.78 -2.61
N ASN A 132 15.88 -2.32 -3.59
CA ASN A 132 17.33 -2.56 -3.43
C ASN A 132 18.01 -2.85 -4.76
N ALA A 133 19.22 -2.34 -4.93
CA ALA A 133 20.13 -2.75 -6.01
C ALA A 133 20.55 -4.21 -5.77
N GLY A 134 19.95 -5.16 -6.49
CA GLY A 134 20.33 -6.58 -6.47
C GLY A 134 19.31 -7.56 -5.90
N PHE A 135 18.20 -7.12 -5.33
CA PHE A 135 17.10 -8.01 -4.98
C PHE A 135 16.11 -8.13 -6.14
N LEU A 136 15.93 -9.36 -6.62
CA LEU A 136 14.77 -9.72 -7.43
C LEU A 136 13.52 -9.38 -6.62
N ALA A 137 12.55 -8.69 -7.24
CA ALA A 137 11.25 -8.48 -6.59
C ALA A 137 10.69 -9.85 -6.18
N PHE A 138 10.12 -9.96 -4.98
CA PHE A 138 9.59 -11.23 -4.47
C PHE A 138 8.67 -11.95 -5.49
N GLY A 139 7.94 -11.18 -6.30
CA GLY A 139 7.06 -11.72 -7.35
C GLY A 139 7.76 -12.40 -8.53
N GLN A 140 9.08 -12.36 -8.62
CA GLN A 140 9.85 -13.03 -9.68
C GLN A 140 10.27 -14.46 -9.30
N ASP A 141 10.12 -14.85 -8.05
CA ASP A 141 10.44 -16.18 -7.54
C ASP A 141 9.19 -16.82 -6.89
N ALA A 142 8.71 -17.90 -7.46
CA ALA A 142 7.54 -18.62 -6.98
C ALA A 142 7.69 -19.13 -5.53
N HIS A 143 8.91 -19.46 -5.09
CA HIS A 143 9.17 -19.89 -3.71
C HIS A 143 8.93 -18.73 -2.73
N HIS A 144 9.44 -17.55 -3.02
CA HIS A 144 9.23 -16.36 -2.18
C HIS A 144 7.75 -15.93 -2.15
N VAL A 145 7.07 -15.97 -3.30
CA VAL A 145 5.61 -15.71 -3.35
C VAL A 145 4.85 -16.70 -2.48
N CYS A 146 5.19 -18.00 -2.57
CA CYS A 146 4.55 -19.04 -1.77
C CYS A 146 4.77 -18.80 -0.27
N LEU A 147 5.98 -18.47 0.15
CA LEU A 147 6.29 -18.16 1.56
C LEU A 147 5.44 -16.99 2.09
N LEU A 148 5.32 -15.89 1.33
CA LEU A 148 4.51 -14.75 1.74
C LEU A 148 3.02 -15.10 1.78
N TYR A 149 2.51 -15.86 0.80
CA TYR A 149 1.10 -16.23 0.72
C TYR A 149 0.68 -17.22 1.82
N THR A 150 1.58 -18.12 2.20
CA THR A 150 1.32 -19.15 3.22
C THR A 150 1.78 -18.77 4.62
N SER A 151 2.35 -17.59 4.81
CA SER A 151 2.70 -17.10 6.14
C SER A 151 1.45 -16.97 7.00
N PRO A 152 1.48 -17.46 8.27
CA PRO A 152 0.32 -17.36 9.13
C PRO A 152 -0.08 -15.90 9.34
N SER A 153 -1.37 -15.61 9.13
CA SER A 153 -1.96 -14.30 9.38
C SER A 153 -2.82 -14.37 10.64
N PRO A 154 -2.79 -13.36 11.50
CA PRO A 154 -3.68 -13.32 12.68
C PRO A 154 -5.17 -13.16 12.30
N ARG A 155 -5.50 -13.07 11.02
CA ARG A 155 -6.87 -12.98 10.48
C ARG A 155 -7.37 -14.26 9.81
N ASP A 156 -6.55 -15.33 9.76
CA ASP A 156 -6.94 -16.65 9.21
C ASP A 156 -7.69 -17.52 10.24
#